data_b1e60d2be3018852ddf992dbd63386af
#
_entry.id   b1e60d2be3018852ddf992dbd63386af
#
_cell.length_a   1.000
_cell.length_b   1.000
_cell.length_c   1.000
_cell.angle_alpha   90.00
_cell.angle_beta   90.00
_cell.angle_gamma   90.00
#
_symmetry.space_group_name_H-M   'P 1'
#
loop_
_entity.id
_entity.type
_entity.pdbx_description
1 polymer ?
#
loop_
_entity_poly.entity_id
_entity_poly.type
_entity_poly.pdbx_seq_one_letter_code
_entity_poly.pdbx_strand_id
1 'polypeptide(L)'
;MGKRPLVRKRGRGGMQFRAAVTNKIKPAKYPGFDLDGSYQGEIIDIVHESGRDVPLSKVIFDDGSISFIPAILGTTVGSKINFSLAAEVIDGNVISIQNIPDGTTVCNVEKHFGDGGALIKSAGGNATVFAHTEKGVTLKLASGKFTTLNPKNRAMIGTLAGGGVGDRP
;
A
#
# COMPACT_ATOMS: atom_id res chain seq x y z
N MET A 1 -3.68 -47.85 -6.49
CA MET A 1 -3.77 -46.57 -5.75
C MET A 1 -4.06 -45.44 -6.73
N GLY A 2 -5.14 -44.67 -6.52
CA GLY A 2 -5.53 -43.58 -7.43
C GLY A 2 -4.58 -42.38 -7.41
N LYS A 3 -4.47 -41.67 -8.54
CA LYS A 3 -3.70 -40.42 -8.64
C LYS A 3 -4.43 -39.32 -7.83
N ARG A 4 -3.67 -38.44 -7.18
CA ARG A 4 -4.23 -37.28 -6.48
C ARG A 4 -4.97 -36.36 -7.46
N PRO A 5 -6.20 -35.90 -7.14
CA PRO A 5 -6.92 -34.91 -7.95
C PRO A 5 -6.07 -33.65 -8.15
N LEU A 6 -6.22 -32.99 -9.29
CA LEU A 6 -5.49 -31.76 -9.65
C LEU A 6 -5.70 -30.65 -8.60
N VAL A 7 -6.91 -30.54 -8.06
CA VAL A 7 -7.28 -29.59 -7.03
C VAL A 7 -6.39 -29.71 -5.77
N ARG A 8 -6.04 -30.93 -5.36
CA ARG A 8 -5.16 -31.17 -4.21
C ARG A 8 -3.68 -30.86 -4.48
N LYS A 9 -3.29 -30.64 -5.74
CA LYS A 9 -1.92 -30.27 -6.10
C LYS A 9 -1.66 -28.76 -6.02
N ARG A 10 -2.69 -27.93 -6.06
CA ARG A 10 -2.59 -26.46 -6.10
C ARG A 10 -1.85 -25.86 -4.90
N GLY A 11 -2.09 -26.34 -3.70
CA GLY A 11 -1.47 -25.82 -2.47
C GLY A 11 0.00 -26.23 -2.24
N ARG A 12 0.63 -27.02 -3.14
CA ARG A 12 1.97 -27.58 -2.96
C ARG A 12 3.08 -26.81 -3.65
N GLY A 13 2.78 -25.65 -4.24
CA GLY A 13 3.78 -24.78 -4.86
C GLY A 13 4.44 -25.35 -6.13
N GLY A 14 3.80 -26.33 -6.81
CA GLY A 14 4.27 -26.85 -8.10
C GLY A 14 4.35 -25.75 -9.16
N MET A 15 5.27 -25.86 -10.12
CA MET A 15 5.53 -24.83 -11.14
C MET A 15 4.28 -24.36 -11.88
N GLN A 16 3.36 -25.28 -12.23
CA GLN A 16 2.13 -24.95 -12.93
C GLN A 16 1.11 -24.13 -12.11
N PHE A 17 1.31 -24.00 -10.79
CA PHE A 17 0.46 -23.22 -9.89
C PHE A 17 1.17 -22.04 -9.26
N ARG A 18 2.38 -21.72 -9.69
CA ARG A 18 3.09 -20.50 -9.30
C ARG A 18 2.60 -19.35 -10.14
N ALA A 19 2.48 -18.18 -9.52
CA ALA A 19 2.25 -16.95 -10.26
C ALA A 19 3.38 -16.73 -11.26
N ALA A 20 3.03 -16.28 -12.48
CA ALA A 20 4.02 -15.92 -13.48
C ALA A 20 4.95 -14.84 -12.94
N VAL A 21 6.26 -15.00 -13.15
CA VAL A 21 7.28 -14.02 -12.75
C VAL A 21 7.51 -13.00 -13.88
N THR A 22 7.05 -13.34 -15.08
CA THR A 22 7.18 -12.51 -16.28
C THR A 22 6.46 -11.17 -16.08
N ASN A 23 7.11 -10.07 -16.41
CA ASN A 23 6.60 -8.70 -16.29
C ASN A 23 6.27 -8.25 -14.86
N LYS A 24 6.85 -8.89 -13.85
CA LYS A 24 6.86 -8.35 -12.49
C LYS A 24 8.02 -7.39 -12.32
N ILE A 25 7.73 -6.22 -11.74
CA ILE A 25 8.71 -5.15 -11.59
C ILE A 25 9.47 -5.32 -10.28
N LYS A 26 8.80 -5.06 -9.17
CA LYS A 26 9.36 -5.18 -7.81
C LYS A 26 8.24 -5.27 -6.76
N PRO A 27 8.54 -5.73 -5.55
CA PRO A 27 7.57 -5.64 -4.45
C PRO A 27 7.15 -4.19 -4.22
N ALA A 28 5.83 -3.96 -4.16
CA ALA A 28 5.27 -2.65 -3.81
C ALA A 28 5.32 -2.50 -2.29
N LYS A 29 6.36 -1.84 -1.79
CA LYS A 29 6.61 -1.65 -0.36
C LYS A 29 7.20 -0.27 -0.10
N TYR A 30 6.91 0.27 1.08
CA TYR A 30 7.64 1.43 1.58
C TYR A 30 9.11 1.10 1.75
N PRO A 31 10.01 2.07 1.52
CA PRO A 31 11.42 1.89 1.84
C PRO A 31 11.60 1.69 3.35
N GLY A 32 12.69 1.00 3.70
CA GLY A 32 13.05 0.71 5.09
C GLY A 32 13.71 1.91 5.79
N PHE A 33 13.12 3.09 5.68
CA PHE A 33 13.63 4.28 6.36
C PHE A 33 13.35 4.23 7.85
N ASP A 34 14.24 4.82 8.64
CA ASP A 34 14.04 5.02 10.08
C ASP A 34 12.89 6.02 10.32
N LEU A 35 12.18 5.82 11.43
CA LEU A 35 11.01 6.64 11.79
C LEU A 35 11.36 8.12 12.00
N ASP A 36 12.55 8.39 12.51
CA ASP A 36 12.95 9.75 12.92
C ASP A 36 13.41 10.62 11.74
N GLY A 37 13.55 10.01 10.55
CA GLY A 37 13.91 10.70 9.32
C GLY A 37 12.70 11.26 8.56
N SER A 38 12.86 12.43 7.96
CA SER A 38 11.97 12.95 6.93
C SER A 38 12.62 12.71 5.57
N TYR A 39 11.96 11.92 4.73
CA TYR A 39 12.46 11.57 3.40
C TYR A 39 11.49 12.10 2.35
N GLN A 40 12.02 12.81 1.38
CA GLN A 40 11.24 13.29 0.25
C GLN A 40 11.55 12.45 -0.98
N GLY A 41 10.51 12.09 -1.71
CA GLY A 41 10.63 11.39 -2.99
C GLY A 41 9.80 12.06 -4.06
N GLU A 42 10.21 11.89 -5.32
CA GLU A 42 9.51 12.37 -6.49
C GLU A 42 9.05 11.19 -7.34
N ILE A 43 7.81 11.23 -7.82
CA ILE A 43 7.27 10.23 -8.75
C ILE A 43 7.86 10.50 -10.14
N ILE A 44 8.74 9.62 -10.59
CA ILE A 44 9.38 9.74 -11.92
C ILE A 44 8.60 9.00 -13.01
N ASP A 45 7.77 8.03 -12.64
CA ASP A 45 6.99 7.24 -13.60
C ASP A 45 5.82 6.54 -12.91
N ILE A 46 4.79 6.20 -13.66
CA ILE A 46 3.65 5.37 -13.21
C ILE A 46 3.56 4.17 -14.14
N VAL A 47 3.84 2.97 -13.61
CA VAL A 47 3.99 1.75 -14.39
C VAL A 47 2.92 0.72 -14.06
N HIS A 48 2.50 -0.03 -15.09
CA HIS A 48 1.62 -1.17 -14.91
C HIS A 48 2.43 -2.45 -14.65
N GLU A 49 2.01 -3.25 -13.67
CA GLU A 49 2.58 -4.57 -13.40
C GLU A 49 1.55 -5.67 -13.72
N SER A 50 1.94 -6.66 -14.50
CA SER A 50 1.07 -7.80 -14.82
C SER A 50 0.60 -8.53 -13.56
N GLY A 51 -0.74 -8.70 -13.43
CA GLY A 51 -1.38 -9.36 -12.30
C GLY A 51 -1.60 -8.44 -11.08
N ARG A 52 -1.46 -7.14 -11.27
CA ARG A 52 -1.79 -6.11 -10.29
C ARG A 52 -2.71 -5.07 -10.93
N ASP A 53 -3.89 -4.85 -10.33
CA ASP A 53 -4.88 -3.88 -10.84
C ASP A 53 -4.50 -2.44 -10.48
N VAL A 54 -3.77 -2.25 -9.37
CA VAL A 54 -3.26 -0.95 -8.95
C VAL A 54 -1.97 -0.64 -9.70
N PRO A 55 -1.86 0.50 -10.40
CA PRO A 55 -0.61 0.93 -10.99
C PRO A 55 0.43 1.23 -9.90
N LEU A 56 1.70 1.14 -10.24
CA LEU A 56 2.81 1.42 -9.32
C LEU A 56 3.44 2.76 -9.67
N SER A 57 3.56 3.62 -8.68
CA SER A 57 4.39 4.82 -8.75
C SER A 57 5.85 4.44 -8.50
N LYS A 58 6.71 4.76 -9.44
CA LYS A 58 8.16 4.67 -9.30
C LYS A 58 8.65 5.97 -8.67
N VAL A 59 9.13 5.88 -7.45
CA VAL A 59 9.57 7.03 -6.66
C VAL A 59 11.08 7.01 -6.52
N ILE A 60 11.73 8.13 -6.80
CA ILE A 60 13.13 8.39 -6.51
C ILE A 60 13.21 9.26 -5.25
N PHE A 61 14.08 8.91 -4.33
CA PHE A 61 14.33 9.65 -3.10
C PHE A 61 15.57 10.50 -3.21
N ASP A 62 15.74 11.45 -2.30
CA ASP A 62 16.89 12.36 -2.25
C ASP A 62 18.23 11.64 -2.11
N ASP A 63 18.23 10.43 -1.53
CA ASP A 63 19.40 9.54 -1.44
C ASP A 63 19.70 8.77 -2.73
N GLY A 64 18.93 8.99 -3.80
CA GLY A 64 19.04 8.30 -5.07
C GLY A 64 18.41 6.89 -5.09
N SER A 65 17.84 6.42 -3.98
CA SER A 65 17.17 5.12 -3.94
C SER A 65 15.84 5.15 -4.72
N ILE A 66 15.49 4.01 -5.32
CA ILE A 66 14.25 3.87 -6.09
C ILE A 66 13.36 2.82 -5.43
N SER A 67 12.14 3.23 -5.10
CA SER A 67 11.10 2.35 -4.59
C SER A 67 9.85 2.36 -5.47
N PHE A 68 9.10 1.26 -5.40
CA PHE A 68 7.81 1.13 -6.06
C PHE A 68 6.71 1.04 -5.00
N ILE A 69 5.77 1.96 -5.06
CA ILE A 69 4.62 2.04 -4.15
C ILE A 69 3.33 2.03 -4.95
N PRO A 70 2.21 1.55 -4.40
CA PRO A 70 0.93 1.64 -5.07
C PRO A 70 0.57 3.11 -5.34
N ALA A 71 0.13 3.41 -6.56
CA ALA A 71 -0.26 4.77 -6.94
C ALA A 71 -1.58 5.18 -6.27
N ILE A 72 -1.69 6.42 -5.88
CA ILE A 72 -2.92 7.04 -5.36
C ILE A 72 -3.71 7.69 -6.49
N LEU A 73 -5.02 7.76 -6.32
CA LEU A 73 -5.90 8.46 -7.22
C LEU A 73 -5.53 9.95 -7.28
N GLY A 74 -5.34 10.47 -8.48
CA GLY A 74 -4.99 11.88 -8.69
C GLY A 74 -3.48 12.21 -8.66
N THR A 75 -2.60 11.24 -8.35
CA THR A 75 -1.16 11.47 -8.44
C THR A 75 -0.68 11.54 -9.90
N THR A 76 0.29 12.40 -10.15
CA THR A 76 0.91 12.61 -11.47
C THR A 76 2.43 12.41 -11.40
N VAL A 77 3.05 12.19 -12.54
CA VAL A 77 4.52 12.23 -12.65
C VAL A 77 5.01 13.63 -12.28
N GLY A 78 6.08 13.71 -11.50
CA GLY A 78 6.60 14.96 -10.92
C GLY A 78 5.98 15.30 -9.56
N SER A 79 4.95 14.58 -9.09
CA SER A 79 4.41 14.79 -7.74
C SER A 79 5.43 14.38 -6.67
N LYS A 80 5.55 15.20 -5.62
CA LYS A 80 6.40 14.92 -4.47
C LYS A 80 5.62 14.16 -3.40
N ILE A 81 6.29 13.22 -2.77
CA ILE A 81 5.74 12.40 -1.67
C ILE A 81 6.68 12.53 -0.48
N ASN A 82 6.12 12.83 0.68
CA ASN A 82 6.87 12.91 1.93
C ASN A 82 6.64 11.66 2.77
N PHE A 83 7.72 11.09 3.27
CA PHE A 83 7.74 10.01 4.24
C PHE A 83 8.27 10.58 5.55
N SER A 84 7.40 10.82 6.51
CA SER A 84 7.79 11.36 7.81
C SER A 84 6.77 10.98 8.88
N LEU A 85 7.18 11.00 10.14
CA LEU A 85 6.24 10.83 11.26
C LEU A 85 5.14 11.88 11.27
N ALA A 86 5.49 13.13 10.96
CA ALA A 86 4.64 14.32 11.08
C ALA A 86 4.56 15.13 9.77
N ALA A 87 4.51 14.43 8.62
CA ALA A 87 4.26 15.11 7.36
C ALA A 87 2.85 15.71 7.33
N GLU A 88 2.63 16.67 6.45
CA GLU A 88 1.30 17.21 6.20
C GLU A 88 0.34 16.14 5.68
N VAL A 89 -0.93 16.24 6.07
CA VAL A 89 -2.01 15.33 5.64
C VAL A 89 -2.45 15.70 4.22
N ILE A 90 -1.60 15.32 3.26
CA ILE A 90 -1.82 15.52 1.82
C ILE A 90 -1.83 14.16 1.15
N ASP A 91 -2.68 14.00 0.13
CA ASP A 91 -2.76 12.77 -0.65
C ASP A 91 -1.38 12.39 -1.22
N GLY A 92 -0.97 11.16 -1.01
CA GLY A 92 0.34 10.66 -1.39
C GLY A 92 1.36 10.57 -0.26
N ASN A 93 1.24 11.38 0.76
CA ASN A 93 2.18 11.34 1.89
C ASN A 93 2.02 10.07 2.73
N VAL A 94 3.14 9.59 3.25
CA VAL A 94 3.21 8.42 4.13
C VAL A 94 3.58 8.89 5.53
N ILE A 95 2.65 8.68 6.46
CA ILE A 95 2.70 9.24 7.81
C ILE A 95 2.47 8.12 8.82
N SER A 96 2.97 8.28 10.05
CA SER A 96 2.59 7.43 11.17
C SER A 96 1.10 7.59 11.49
N ILE A 97 0.38 6.48 11.69
CA ILE A 97 -1.08 6.49 11.89
C ILE A 97 -1.50 7.36 13.08
N GLN A 98 -0.67 7.44 14.11
CA GLN A 98 -0.96 8.27 15.30
C GLN A 98 -1.11 9.76 15.00
N ASN A 99 -0.49 10.25 13.91
CA ASN A 99 -0.49 11.67 13.53
C ASN A 99 -1.53 11.98 12.45
N ILE A 100 -2.32 11.00 12.04
CA ILE A 100 -3.38 11.17 11.05
C ILE A 100 -4.68 11.51 11.78
N PRO A 101 -5.35 12.62 11.46
CA PRO A 101 -6.62 12.99 12.08
C PRO A 101 -7.74 11.94 11.84
N ASP A 102 -8.65 11.85 12.80
CA ASP A 102 -9.87 11.05 12.65
C ASP A 102 -10.68 11.52 11.42
N GLY A 103 -11.29 10.57 10.72
CA GLY A 103 -12.02 10.81 9.49
C GLY A 103 -11.18 10.82 8.22
N THR A 104 -9.86 10.87 8.31
CA THR A 104 -8.97 10.87 7.14
C THR A 104 -8.99 9.51 6.43
N THR A 105 -9.01 9.56 5.09
CA THR A 105 -8.92 8.37 4.24
C THR A 105 -7.48 7.94 4.06
N VAL A 106 -7.21 6.65 4.27
CA VAL A 106 -5.87 6.06 4.18
C VAL A 106 -5.86 4.78 3.37
N CYS A 107 -4.72 4.45 2.80
CA CYS A 107 -4.50 3.21 2.05
C CYS A 107 -3.08 2.66 2.29
N ASN A 108 -2.79 1.49 1.74
CA ASN A 108 -1.48 0.82 1.84
C ASN A 108 -0.89 0.84 3.26
N VAL A 109 -1.70 0.44 4.24
CA VAL A 109 -1.39 0.55 5.66
C VAL A 109 -0.50 -0.61 6.12
N GLU A 110 0.47 -0.34 6.97
CA GLU A 110 1.28 -1.36 7.63
C GLU A 110 0.48 -2.10 8.70
N LYS A 111 0.58 -3.43 8.70
CA LYS A 111 0.04 -4.28 9.75
C LYS A 111 1.00 -4.35 10.94
N HIS A 112 2.28 -4.48 10.64
CA HIS A 112 3.37 -4.39 11.59
C HIS A 112 4.33 -3.31 11.12
N PHE A 113 4.91 -2.59 12.05
CA PHE A 113 5.88 -1.55 11.70
C PHE A 113 7.02 -2.11 10.85
N GLY A 114 7.32 -1.45 9.74
CA GLY A 114 8.40 -1.85 8.82
C GLY A 114 8.03 -2.94 7.80
N ASP A 115 6.78 -3.41 7.74
CA ASP A 115 6.37 -4.41 6.73
C ASP A 115 6.20 -3.82 5.31
N GLY A 116 6.22 -2.49 5.20
CA GLY A 116 6.15 -1.76 3.93
C GLY A 116 4.76 -1.63 3.34
N GLY A 117 3.73 -1.84 4.12
CA GLY A 117 2.32 -1.82 3.72
C GLY A 117 1.78 -3.19 3.33
N ALA A 118 0.84 -3.68 4.13
CA ALA A 118 0.23 -5.01 4.00
C ALA A 118 -1.28 -4.95 3.81
N LEU A 119 -1.95 -3.96 4.38
CA LEU A 119 -3.40 -3.80 4.33
C LEU A 119 -3.82 -2.79 3.26
N ILE A 120 -5.02 -2.96 2.72
CA ILE A 120 -5.67 -2.01 1.80
C ILE A 120 -4.76 -1.75 0.58
N LYS A 121 -4.53 -2.78 -0.23
CA LYS A 121 -3.66 -2.74 -1.42
C LYS A 121 -4.40 -3.04 -2.72
N SER A 122 -5.71 -3.24 -2.69
CA SER A 122 -6.54 -3.48 -3.88
C SER A 122 -6.89 -2.17 -4.58
N ALA A 123 -7.17 -2.24 -5.88
CA ALA A 123 -7.58 -1.10 -6.69
C ALA A 123 -8.82 -0.40 -6.10
N GLY A 124 -8.79 0.93 -6.02
CA GLY A 124 -9.83 1.74 -5.38
C GLY A 124 -9.94 1.54 -3.87
N GLY A 125 -9.03 0.75 -3.27
CA GLY A 125 -9.07 0.44 -1.84
C GLY A 125 -8.76 1.65 -0.97
N ASN A 126 -9.55 1.80 0.10
CA ASN A 126 -9.33 2.78 1.15
C ASN A 126 -9.85 2.27 2.50
N ALA A 127 -9.46 2.95 3.56
CA ALA A 127 -10.03 2.83 4.89
C ALA A 127 -10.07 4.23 5.51
N THR A 128 -10.86 4.38 6.57
CA THR A 128 -10.96 5.65 7.30
C THR A 128 -10.37 5.47 8.69
N VAL A 129 -9.57 6.42 9.15
CA VAL A 129 -9.14 6.52 10.55
C VAL A 129 -10.38 6.84 11.37
N PHE A 130 -10.77 5.92 12.26
CA PHE A 130 -12.02 6.04 13.00
C PHE A 130 -11.84 6.69 14.37
N ALA A 131 -10.84 6.24 15.11
CA ALA A 131 -10.58 6.77 16.46
C ALA A 131 -9.19 6.43 16.95
N HIS A 132 -8.62 7.32 17.74
CA HIS A 132 -7.41 7.11 18.51
C HIS A 132 -7.78 6.60 19.92
N THR A 133 -7.22 5.48 20.33
CA THR A 133 -7.45 4.85 21.63
C THR A 133 -6.13 4.58 22.33
N GLU A 134 -6.15 4.37 23.63
CA GLU A 134 -4.95 4.00 24.40
C GLU A 134 -4.27 2.71 23.90
N LYS A 135 -5.06 1.81 23.29
CA LYS A 135 -4.58 0.54 22.73
C LYS A 135 -4.01 0.66 21.31
N GLY A 136 -4.19 1.80 20.65
CA GLY A 136 -3.76 2.04 19.28
C GLY A 136 -4.80 2.82 18.48
N VAL A 137 -4.57 2.89 17.18
CA VAL A 137 -5.46 3.60 16.24
C VAL A 137 -6.38 2.59 15.56
N THR A 138 -7.67 2.87 15.59
CA THR A 138 -8.71 2.01 14.97
C THR A 138 -9.05 2.52 13.58
N LEU A 139 -8.91 1.63 12.59
CA LEU A 139 -9.30 1.88 11.21
C LEU A 139 -10.62 1.18 10.89
N LYS A 140 -11.51 1.87 10.19
CA LYS A 140 -12.71 1.31 9.57
C LYS A 140 -12.37 0.91 8.14
N LEU A 141 -12.34 -0.39 7.86
CA LEU A 141 -12.08 -0.92 6.53
C LEU A 141 -13.31 -0.78 5.61
N ALA A 142 -13.11 -0.83 4.28
CA ALA A 142 -14.19 -0.81 3.30
C ALA A 142 -15.24 -1.93 3.50
N SER A 143 -14.83 -3.06 4.10
CA SER A 143 -15.74 -4.15 4.49
C SER A 143 -16.65 -3.84 5.69
N GLY A 144 -16.53 -2.65 6.29
CA GLY A 144 -17.23 -2.27 7.53
C GLY A 144 -16.58 -2.80 8.81
N LYS A 145 -15.55 -3.63 8.71
CA LYS A 145 -14.83 -4.15 9.88
C LYS A 145 -13.87 -3.11 10.46
N PHE A 146 -13.71 -3.16 11.78
CA PHE A 146 -12.75 -2.35 12.52
C PHE A 146 -11.48 -3.16 12.82
N THR A 147 -10.33 -2.51 12.70
CA THR A 147 -9.04 -3.09 13.02
C THR A 147 -8.22 -2.08 13.79
N THR A 148 -7.73 -2.47 14.96
CA THR A 148 -6.84 -1.62 15.78
C THR A 148 -5.39 -1.98 15.45
N LEU A 149 -4.59 -0.97 15.17
CA LEU A 149 -3.19 -1.07 14.77
C LEU A 149 -2.29 -0.31 15.71
N ASN A 150 -1.00 -0.66 15.70
CA ASN A 150 -0.01 0.05 16.49
C ASN A 150 0.14 1.50 16.00
N PRO A 151 0.18 2.50 16.89
CA PRO A 151 0.31 3.91 16.53
C PRO A 151 1.51 4.24 15.64
N LYS A 152 2.61 3.50 15.79
CA LYS A 152 3.85 3.68 14.99
C LYS A 152 3.76 3.16 13.57
N ASN A 153 2.73 2.37 13.22
CA ASN A 153 2.57 1.87 11.87
C ASN A 153 2.37 3.02 10.88
N ARG A 154 2.90 2.85 9.66
CA ARG A 154 2.77 3.87 8.61
C ARG A 154 1.54 3.60 7.75
N ALA A 155 0.94 4.68 7.27
CA ALA A 155 -0.15 4.64 6.30
C ALA A 155 0.04 5.74 5.25
N MET A 156 -0.44 5.50 4.05
CA MET A 156 -0.46 6.47 2.98
C MET A 156 -1.82 7.16 2.95
N ILE A 157 -1.83 8.47 2.82
CA ILE A 157 -3.05 9.27 2.75
C ILE A 157 -3.67 9.15 1.36
N GLY A 158 -4.99 8.99 1.31
CA GLY A 158 -5.77 8.97 0.09
C GLY A 158 -6.33 7.59 -0.27
N THR A 159 -6.84 7.47 -1.49
CA THR A 159 -7.44 6.25 -2.06
C THR A 159 -6.55 5.69 -3.16
N LEU A 160 -6.40 4.37 -3.23
CA LEU A 160 -5.61 3.75 -4.29
C LEU A 160 -6.24 3.91 -5.67
N ALA A 161 -5.40 4.14 -6.67
CA ALA A 161 -5.81 4.23 -8.06
C ALA A 161 -6.33 2.88 -8.61
N GLY A 162 -6.92 2.91 -9.81
CA GLY A 162 -7.42 1.72 -10.50
C GLY A 162 -8.78 1.22 -10.00
N GLY A 163 -9.52 2.01 -9.22
CA GLY A 163 -10.90 1.70 -8.86
C GLY A 163 -11.86 1.69 -10.05
N GLY A 164 -13.09 1.14 -9.87
CA GLY A 164 -14.13 1.12 -10.88
C GLY A 164 -13.93 0.06 -11.99
N VAL A 165 -13.05 -0.91 -11.80
CA VAL A 165 -12.83 -1.99 -12.79
C VAL A 165 -14.10 -2.83 -13.00
N GLY A 166 -14.91 -3.02 -11.94
CA GLY A 166 -16.19 -3.73 -12.02
C GLY A 166 -17.31 -2.97 -12.76
N ASP A 167 -17.14 -1.67 -12.95
CA ASP A 167 -18.12 -0.79 -13.60
C ASP A 167 -17.84 -0.63 -15.10
N ARG A 168 -16.78 -1.26 -15.60
CA ARG A 168 -16.46 -1.26 -17.04
C ARG A 168 -17.40 -2.23 -17.77
N PRO A 169 -17.98 -1.80 -18.90
CA PRO A 169 -18.83 -2.65 -19.72
C PRO A 169 -18.05 -3.81 -20.34
#